data_1f7de55705bb21b470d06874cce37d88
#
_entry.id   1f7de55705bb21b470d06874cce37d88
#
_cell.length_a   1.000
_cell.length_b   1.000
_cell.length_c   1.000
_cell.angle_alpha   90.00
_cell.angle_beta   90.00
_cell.angle_gamma   90.00
#
_symmetry.space_group_name_H-M   'P 1'
#
loop_
_entity.id
_entity.type
_entity.pdbx_description
1 polymer ?
#
loop_
_entity_poly.entity_id
_entity_poly.type
_entity_poly.pdbx_seq_one_letter_code
_entity_poly.pdbx_strand_id
1 'polypeptide(L)'
;MNSSVTKQPLISVIVPVYNIIPYLPRCVESLRTQTYENLEILLIDDGSTDETPALCDRLATEDERIRVFHKKNGGPSSARNFGLQQAGGEYVGFVDSDDYVDADMYERLYGAIEKTGMPVAQVGRDEIDKDGNILPNICEPVATEQVIPAEGFLKELLMHRGDCSFCTKLLRKDLFTIEQFPVD
;
A
#
# COMPACT_ATOMS: atom_id res chain seq x y z
N MET A 1 23.73 -26.56 12.42
CA MET A 1 23.35 -25.14 12.62
C MET A 1 21.92 -25.03 12.10
N ASN A 2 20.92 -25.05 12.99
CA ASN A 2 19.53 -24.87 12.58
C ASN A 2 19.32 -23.39 12.28
N SER A 3 19.32 -23.03 10.99
CA SER A 3 18.72 -21.78 10.56
C SER A 3 17.21 -21.95 10.77
N SER A 4 16.68 -21.43 11.88
CA SER A 4 15.26 -21.18 11.98
C SER A 4 14.92 -20.21 10.84
N VAL A 5 14.28 -20.70 9.81
CA VAL A 5 13.62 -19.84 8.82
C VAL A 5 12.57 -19.07 9.61
N THR A 6 12.89 -17.87 10.01
CA THR A 6 11.90 -16.96 10.60
C THR A 6 10.84 -16.74 9.53
N LYS A 7 9.62 -17.22 9.82
CA LYS A 7 8.50 -17.03 8.90
C LYS A 7 8.32 -15.53 8.69
N GLN A 8 8.41 -15.07 7.46
CA GLN A 8 8.16 -13.66 7.12
C GLN A 8 6.80 -13.24 7.70
N PRO A 9 6.68 -12.07 8.35
CA PRO A 9 5.39 -11.61 8.87
C PRO A 9 4.40 -11.35 7.74
N LEU A 10 3.11 -11.48 8.03
CA LEU A 10 2.06 -11.14 7.07
C LEU A 10 2.01 -9.63 6.87
N ILE A 11 1.97 -9.21 5.62
CA ILE A 11 1.72 -7.83 5.21
C ILE A 11 0.32 -7.75 4.61
N SER A 12 -0.52 -6.85 5.12
CA SER A 12 -1.82 -6.54 4.55
C SER A 12 -1.70 -5.33 3.61
N VAL A 13 -2.02 -5.53 2.34
CA VAL A 13 -2.07 -4.44 1.35
C VAL A 13 -3.51 -4.01 1.14
N ILE A 14 -3.85 -2.80 1.54
CA ILE A 14 -5.20 -2.22 1.45
C ILE A 14 -5.32 -1.41 0.17
N VAL A 15 -6.28 -1.78 -0.67
CA VAL A 15 -6.57 -1.12 -1.94
C VAL A 15 -8.00 -0.58 -1.90
N PRO A 16 -8.20 0.74 -1.67
CA PRO A 16 -9.52 1.37 -1.84
C PRO A 16 -9.92 1.34 -3.30
N VAL A 17 -11.15 0.94 -3.58
CA VAL A 17 -11.65 0.76 -4.95
C VAL A 17 -12.97 1.51 -5.11
N TYR A 18 -13.11 2.33 -6.17
CA TYR A 18 -14.37 2.99 -6.51
C TYR A 18 -14.42 3.37 -8.00
N ASN A 19 -15.31 2.71 -8.78
CA ASN A 19 -15.54 2.99 -10.21
C ASN A 19 -14.25 3.07 -11.05
N ILE A 20 -13.39 2.03 -11.00
CA ILE A 20 -12.01 2.10 -11.48
C ILE A 20 -11.62 0.92 -12.41
N ILE A 21 -12.57 0.39 -13.16
CA ILE A 21 -12.39 -0.78 -14.04
C ILE A 21 -11.11 -0.73 -14.89
N PRO A 22 -10.74 0.38 -15.56
CA PRO A 22 -9.62 0.37 -16.50
C PRO A 22 -8.25 0.13 -15.85
N TYR A 23 -8.10 0.47 -14.57
CA TYR A 23 -6.80 0.49 -13.89
C TYR A 23 -6.62 -0.67 -12.90
N LEU A 24 -7.72 -1.11 -12.28
CA LEU A 24 -7.69 -2.13 -11.23
C LEU A 24 -6.96 -3.42 -11.62
N PRO A 25 -7.07 -3.98 -12.85
CA PRO A 25 -6.33 -5.19 -13.22
C PRO A 25 -4.81 -5.00 -13.15
N ARG A 26 -4.29 -3.86 -13.58
CA ARG A 26 -2.85 -3.56 -13.52
C ARG A 26 -2.38 -3.40 -12.08
N CYS A 27 -3.14 -2.70 -11.26
CA CYS A 27 -2.87 -2.54 -9.83
C CYS A 27 -2.77 -3.91 -9.15
N VAL A 28 -3.78 -4.76 -9.30
CA VAL A 28 -3.82 -6.08 -8.66
C VAL A 28 -2.71 -6.99 -9.18
N GLU A 29 -2.41 -6.98 -10.48
CA GLU A 29 -1.32 -7.79 -11.04
C GLU A 29 0.04 -7.38 -10.47
N SER A 30 0.30 -6.10 -10.24
CA SER A 30 1.54 -5.63 -9.61
C SER A 30 1.69 -6.13 -8.16
N LEU A 31 0.59 -6.34 -7.46
CA LEU A 31 0.57 -6.92 -6.11
C LEU A 31 0.70 -8.44 -6.12
N ARG A 32 0.11 -9.12 -7.10
CA ARG A 32 0.22 -10.58 -7.26
C ARG A 32 1.64 -11.03 -7.56
N THR A 33 2.38 -10.20 -8.29
CA THR A 33 3.76 -10.48 -8.74
C THR A 33 4.84 -10.01 -7.78
N GLN A 34 4.49 -9.60 -6.56
CA GLN A 34 5.47 -9.21 -5.55
C GLN A 34 6.39 -10.37 -5.16
N THR A 35 7.69 -10.07 -5.00
CA THR A 35 8.70 -11.03 -4.53
C THR A 35 8.52 -11.39 -3.05
N TYR A 36 7.88 -10.53 -2.27
CA TYR A 36 7.47 -10.83 -0.90
C TYR A 36 6.19 -11.67 -0.94
N GLU A 37 6.28 -12.97 -0.57
CA GLU A 37 5.20 -13.93 -0.77
C GLU A 37 4.07 -13.83 0.27
N ASN A 38 4.40 -13.52 1.55
CA ASN A 38 3.43 -13.55 2.64
C ASN A 38 2.58 -12.26 2.70
N LEU A 39 1.79 -12.04 1.65
CA LEU A 39 0.86 -10.92 1.51
C LEU A 39 -0.59 -11.37 1.61
N GLU A 40 -1.47 -10.51 2.13
CA GLU A 40 -2.89 -10.49 1.82
C GLU A 40 -3.24 -9.17 1.12
N ILE A 41 -4.10 -9.22 0.12
CA ILE A 41 -4.53 -8.08 -0.69
C ILE A 41 -6.00 -7.83 -0.39
N LEU A 42 -6.31 -6.68 0.20
CA LEU A 42 -7.66 -6.32 0.63
C LEU A 42 -8.24 -5.29 -0.34
N LEU A 43 -9.10 -5.75 -1.27
CA LEU A 43 -9.84 -4.87 -2.16
C LEU A 43 -11.08 -4.36 -1.42
N ILE A 44 -11.11 -3.07 -1.14
CA ILE A 44 -12.21 -2.43 -0.43
C ILE A 44 -13.05 -1.62 -1.41
N ASP A 45 -14.07 -2.26 -1.97
CA ASP A 45 -15.02 -1.59 -2.85
C ASP A 45 -15.94 -0.66 -2.05
N ASP A 46 -15.74 0.62 -2.22
CA ASP A 46 -16.46 1.69 -1.54
C ASP A 46 -17.78 2.05 -2.24
N GLY A 47 -18.57 1.03 -2.57
CA GLY A 47 -19.90 1.20 -3.15
C GLY A 47 -19.88 1.64 -4.59
N SER A 48 -19.05 1.01 -5.43
CA SER A 48 -19.03 1.25 -6.87
C SER A 48 -20.38 0.99 -7.51
N THR A 49 -20.68 1.77 -8.54
CA THR A 49 -21.97 1.75 -9.27
C THR A 49 -21.85 1.21 -10.70
N ASP A 50 -20.65 0.91 -11.13
CA ASP A 50 -20.31 0.28 -12.40
C ASP A 50 -20.03 -1.23 -12.21
N GLU A 51 -19.32 -1.88 -13.14
CA GLU A 51 -18.97 -3.31 -13.05
C GLU A 51 -17.71 -3.58 -12.17
N THR A 52 -17.18 -2.58 -11.47
CA THR A 52 -16.02 -2.74 -10.58
C THR A 52 -16.24 -3.82 -9.51
N PRO A 53 -17.39 -3.94 -8.83
CA PRO A 53 -17.61 -5.00 -7.84
C PRO A 53 -17.44 -6.40 -8.42
N ALA A 54 -18.05 -6.66 -9.59
CA ALA A 54 -17.92 -7.94 -10.28
C ALA A 54 -16.48 -8.23 -10.73
N LEU A 55 -15.73 -7.19 -11.09
CA LEU A 55 -14.30 -7.31 -11.40
C LEU A 55 -13.49 -7.69 -10.16
N CYS A 56 -13.74 -7.08 -9.01
CA CYS A 56 -13.08 -7.43 -7.74
C CYS A 56 -13.32 -8.91 -7.40
N ASP A 57 -14.57 -9.36 -7.45
CA ASP A 57 -14.93 -10.75 -7.16
C ASP A 57 -14.22 -11.73 -8.09
N ARG A 58 -14.15 -11.42 -9.39
CA ARG A 58 -13.41 -12.23 -10.35
C ARG A 58 -11.92 -12.33 -10.00
N LEU A 59 -11.27 -11.20 -9.71
CA LEU A 59 -9.86 -11.18 -9.34
C LEU A 59 -9.58 -12.00 -8.08
N ALA A 60 -10.50 -12.02 -7.11
CA ALA A 60 -10.38 -12.86 -5.92
C ALA A 60 -10.47 -14.37 -6.22
N THR A 61 -11.08 -14.78 -7.33
CA THR A 61 -11.06 -16.19 -7.73
C THR A 61 -9.74 -16.64 -8.34
N GLU A 62 -8.88 -15.69 -8.74
CA GLU A 62 -7.61 -15.96 -9.41
C GLU A 62 -6.41 -16.08 -8.45
N ASP A 63 -6.52 -15.52 -7.22
CA ASP A 63 -5.45 -15.56 -6.21
C ASP A 63 -6.06 -15.58 -4.80
N GLU A 64 -5.78 -16.64 -4.03
CA GLU A 64 -6.31 -16.85 -2.67
C GLU A 64 -5.87 -15.79 -1.65
N ARG A 65 -4.83 -15.02 -1.95
CA ARG A 65 -4.37 -13.90 -1.12
C ARG A 65 -5.28 -12.68 -1.24
N ILE A 66 -6.18 -12.63 -2.24
CA ILE A 66 -7.09 -11.51 -2.48
C ILE A 66 -8.38 -11.74 -1.70
N ARG A 67 -8.76 -10.75 -0.89
CA ARG A 67 -10.02 -10.69 -0.16
C ARG A 67 -10.79 -9.43 -0.56
N VAL A 68 -12.05 -9.58 -0.90
CA VAL A 68 -12.92 -8.48 -1.35
C VAL A 68 -13.93 -8.12 -0.27
N PHE A 69 -14.16 -6.84 -0.10
CA PHE A 69 -15.17 -6.31 0.80
C PHE A 69 -15.95 -5.21 0.09
N HIS A 70 -17.26 -5.39 -0.03
CA HIS A 70 -18.17 -4.38 -0.54
C HIS A 70 -18.80 -3.60 0.61
N LYS A 71 -18.74 -2.29 0.57
CA LYS A 71 -19.37 -1.43 1.58
C LYS A 71 -20.15 -0.29 0.94
N LYS A 72 -20.99 0.36 1.72
CA LYS A 72 -21.64 1.60 1.28
C LYS A 72 -20.57 2.70 1.12
N ASN A 73 -20.69 3.50 0.06
CA ASN A 73 -19.78 4.60 -0.21
C ASN A 73 -19.63 5.54 1.01
N GLY A 74 -18.40 5.84 1.35
CA GLY A 74 -18.01 6.72 2.46
C GLY A 74 -16.71 7.46 2.19
N GLY A 75 -16.18 7.35 0.97
CA GLY A 75 -14.95 7.97 0.53
C GLY A 75 -13.68 7.19 0.87
N PRO A 76 -12.53 7.60 0.31
CA PRO A 76 -11.27 6.85 0.38
C PRO A 76 -10.76 6.66 1.81
N SER A 77 -10.92 7.65 2.69
CA SER A 77 -10.56 7.53 4.11
C SER A 77 -11.37 6.44 4.81
N SER A 78 -12.68 6.40 4.55
CA SER A 78 -13.58 5.37 5.09
C SER A 78 -13.20 3.97 4.58
N ALA A 79 -12.83 3.84 3.31
CA ALA A 79 -12.38 2.58 2.74
C ALA A 79 -11.06 2.11 3.36
N ARG A 80 -10.08 3.01 3.53
CA ARG A 80 -8.81 2.69 4.21
C ARG A 80 -9.01 2.27 5.65
N ASN A 81 -9.86 2.98 6.40
CA ASN A 81 -10.19 2.63 7.80
C ASN A 81 -10.87 1.26 7.89
N PHE A 82 -11.79 0.96 6.98
CA PHE A 82 -12.42 -0.34 6.93
C PHE A 82 -11.39 -1.44 6.63
N GLY A 83 -10.49 -1.22 5.66
CA GLY A 83 -9.40 -2.12 5.34
C GLY A 83 -8.49 -2.40 6.53
N LEU A 84 -8.12 -1.37 7.31
CA LEU A 84 -7.34 -1.51 8.54
C LEU A 84 -8.00 -2.42 9.58
N GLN A 85 -9.33 -2.37 9.69
CA GLN A 85 -10.09 -3.24 10.59
C GLN A 85 -10.08 -4.70 10.12
N GLN A 86 -10.00 -4.94 8.81
CA GLN A 86 -9.97 -6.27 8.20
C GLN A 86 -8.56 -6.87 8.08
N ALA A 87 -7.53 -6.03 8.19
CA ALA A 87 -6.13 -6.42 8.05
C ALA A 87 -5.69 -7.39 9.14
N GLY A 88 -5.18 -8.57 8.74
CA GLY A 88 -4.64 -9.60 9.61
C GLY A 88 -3.13 -9.49 9.82
N GLY A 89 -2.43 -8.71 8.97
CA GLY A 89 -0.98 -8.58 8.96
C GLY A 89 -0.41 -7.80 10.13
N GLU A 90 0.85 -8.06 10.42
CA GLU A 90 1.66 -7.28 11.37
C GLU A 90 2.02 -5.92 10.81
N TYR A 91 2.16 -5.86 9.49
CA TYR A 91 2.43 -4.63 8.73
C TYR A 91 1.29 -4.34 7.75
N VAL A 92 1.14 -3.05 7.43
CA VAL A 92 0.12 -2.57 6.51
C VAL A 92 0.77 -1.67 5.46
N GLY A 93 0.43 -1.92 4.21
CA GLY A 93 0.67 -1.04 3.06
C GLY A 93 -0.66 -0.56 2.48
N PHE A 94 -0.61 0.53 1.73
CA PHE A 94 -1.73 1.04 0.95
C PHE A 94 -1.30 1.19 -0.50
N VAL A 95 -2.21 0.93 -1.43
CA VAL A 95 -2.01 1.20 -2.85
C VAL A 95 -3.31 1.76 -3.40
N ASP A 96 -3.25 2.90 -4.07
CA ASP A 96 -4.43 3.44 -4.75
C ASP A 96 -4.71 2.60 -6.00
N SER A 97 -5.97 2.36 -6.30
CA SER A 97 -6.40 1.36 -7.30
C SER A 97 -6.10 1.74 -8.75
N ASP A 98 -5.65 2.97 -9.00
CA ASP A 98 -5.14 3.48 -10.28
C ASP A 98 -3.60 3.44 -10.39
N ASP A 99 -2.91 3.15 -9.29
CA ASP A 99 -1.47 3.00 -9.22
C ASP A 99 -1.02 1.53 -9.42
N TYR A 100 0.28 1.33 -9.56
CA TYR A 100 0.93 0.01 -9.54
C TYR A 100 2.31 0.14 -8.87
N VAL A 101 2.83 -0.99 -8.41
CA VAL A 101 4.07 -1.04 -7.62
C VAL A 101 5.11 -1.93 -8.27
N ASP A 102 6.39 -1.64 -8.04
CA ASP A 102 7.48 -2.49 -8.50
C ASP A 102 7.44 -3.86 -7.79
N ALA A 103 7.88 -4.90 -8.50
CA ALA A 103 7.78 -6.28 -8.03
C ALA A 103 8.52 -6.57 -6.71
N ASP A 104 9.55 -5.81 -6.36
CA ASP A 104 10.36 -5.96 -5.15
C ASP A 104 10.03 -4.94 -4.04
N MET A 105 8.97 -4.13 -4.21
CA MET A 105 8.67 -3.03 -3.30
C MET A 105 8.50 -3.50 -1.84
N TYR A 106 7.65 -4.48 -1.59
CA TYR A 106 7.39 -4.94 -0.22
C TYR A 106 8.57 -5.71 0.38
N GLU A 107 9.33 -6.43 -0.43
CA GLU A 107 10.58 -7.07 0.02
C GLU A 107 11.61 -6.04 0.49
N ARG A 108 11.79 -4.96 -0.27
CA ARG A 108 12.71 -3.86 0.08
C ARG A 108 12.25 -3.11 1.32
N LEU A 109 10.95 -2.76 1.39
CA LEU A 109 10.38 -2.06 2.55
C LEU A 109 10.52 -2.89 3.83
N TYR A 110 10.17 -4.18 3.77
CA TYR A 110 10.31 -5.06 4.92
C TYR A 110 11.78 -5.28 5.30
N GLY A 111 12.66 -5.48 4.33
CA GLY A 111 14.10 -5.61 4.56
C GLY A 111 14.70 -4.37 5.26
N ALA A 112 14.25 -3.17 4.93
CA ALA A 112 14.65 -1.95 5.61
C ALA A 112 14.16 -1.92 7.06
N ILE A 113 12.91 -2.33 7.32
CA ILE A 113 12.35 -2.46 8.68
C ILE A 113 13.14 -3.49 9.49
N GLU A 114 13.37 -4.68 8.94
CA GLU A 114 14.10 -5.76 9.60
C GLU A 114 15.52 -5.33 9.98
N LYS A 115 16.22 -4.65 9.07
CA LYS A 115 17.59 -4.16 9.24
C LYS A 115 17.70 -3.07 10.31
N THR A 116 16.71 -2.18 10.39
CA THR A 116 16.78 -0.96 11.21
C THR A 116 15.97 -1.04 12.51
N GLY A 117 15.00 -1.95 12.59
CA GLY A 117 14.02 -2.02 13.69
C GLY A 117 13.03 -0.86 13.68
N MET A 118 12.99 -0.04 12.63
CA MET A 118 12.07 1.10 12.51
C MET A 118 10.64 0.60 12.22
N PRO A 119 9.62 1.28 12.73
CA PRO A 119 8.22 0.86 12.53
C PRO A 119 7.64 1.30 11.17
N VAL A 120 8.38 2.09 10.40
CA VAL A 120 7.97 2.60 9.09
C VAL A 120 9.16 2.54 8.15
N ALA A 121 8.92 2.05 6.93
CA ALA A 121 9.81 2.20 5.79
C ALA A 121 9.09 2.90 4.65
N GLN A 122 9.83 3.61 3.81
CA GLN A 122 9.32 4.34 2.67
C GLN A 122 10.23 4.16 1.46
N VAL A 123 9.62 4.06 0.28
CA VAL A 123 10.30 4.13 -1.04
C VAL A 123 9.92 5.43 -1.75
N GLY A 124 10.61 5.71 -2.86
CA GLY A 124 10.20 6.77 -3.79
C GLY A 124 9.01 6.35 -4.65
N ARG A 125 8.50 7.30 -5.43
CA ARG A 125 7.50 7.07 -6.47
C ARG A 125 7.84 7.86 -7.71
N ASP A 126 7.44 7.36 -8.85
CA ASP A 126 7.43 8.08 -10.10
C ASP A 126 5.99 8.47 -10.45
N GLU A 127 5.80 9.64 -11.02
CA GLU A 127 4.55 10.03 -11.64
C GLU A 127 4.66 9.77 -13.15
N ILE A 128 3.64 9.16 -13.71
CA ILE A 128 3.58 8.84 -15.14
C ILE A 128 2.40 9.54 -15.80
N ASP A 129 2.57 9.99 -17.04
CA ASP A 129 1.48 10.49 -17.84
C ASP A 129 0.63 9.36 -18.46
N LYS A 130 -0.45 9.73 -19.15
CA LYS A 130 -1.34 8.78 -19.85
C LYS A 130 -0.65 7.93 -20.92
N ASP A 131 0.50 8.37 -21.42
CA ASP A 131 1.29 7.69 -22.46
C ASP A 131 2.41 6.83 -21.83
N GLY A 132 2.53 6.82 -20.49
CA GLY A 132 3.50 6.03 -19.73
C GLY A 132 4.87 6.69 -19.58
N ASN A 133 5.02 7.98 -19.92
CA ASN A 133 6.27 8.68 -19.72
C ASN A 133 6.39 9.15 -18.26
N ILE A 134 7.59 8.99 -17.69
CA ILE A 134 7.89 9.47 -16.34
C ILE A 134 7.90 11.01 -16.37
N LEU A 135 7.09 11.59 -15.49
CA LEU A 135 7.07 13.02 -15.26
C LEU A 135 8.19 13.43 -14.31
N PRO A 136 8.65 14.72 -14.37
CA PRO A 136 9.60 15.21 -13.39
C PRO A 136 9.07 15.03 -11.97
N ASN A 137 9.83 14.32 -11.12
CA ASN A 137 9.44 14.07 -9.74
C ASN A 137 9.22 15.37 -8.96
N ILE A 138 8.11 15.46 -8.24
CA ILE A 138 7.81 16.55 -7.32
C ILE A 138 8.68 16.45 -6.07
N CYS A 139 9.02 15.22 -5.66
CA CYS A 139 9.90 14.95 -4.53
C CYS A 139 11.28 14.54 -5.04
N GLU A 140 12.34 15.07 -4.43
CA GLU A 140 13.71 14.65 -4.78
C GLU A 140 13.90 13.17 -4.43
N PRO A 141 14.39 12.33 -5.37
CA PRO A 141 14.65 10.95 -5.09
C PRO A 141 15.76 10.81 -4.04
N VAL A 142 15.55 9.95 -3.05
CA VAL A 142 16.56 9.64 -2.04
C VAL A 142 17.60 8.70 -2.68
N ALA A 143 18.80 9.20 -2.89
CA ALA A 143 19.87 8.45 -3.57
C ALA A 143 20.43 7.27 -2.77
N THR A 144 20.23 7.23 -1.44
CA THR A 144 20.74 6.18 -0.55
C THR A 144 19.76 5.89 0.58
N GLU A 145 19.73 4.63 1.05
CA GLU A 145 18.98 4.28 2.26
C GLU A 145 19.47 5.10 3.46
N GLN A 146 18.54 5.69 4.19
CA GLN A 146 18.83 6.47 5.39
C GLN A 146 17.74 6.29 6.44
N VAL A 147 18.14 6.37 7.71
CA VAL A 147 17.20 6.44 8.84
C VAL A 147 16.98 7.90 9.18
N ILE A 148 15.73 8.35 9.06
CA ILE A 148 15.36 9.74 9.36
C ILE A 148 14.54 9.76 10.65
N PRO A 149 14.94 10.52 11.68
CA PRO A 149 14.13 10.74 12.87
C PRO A 149 12.78 11.39 12.50
N ALA A 150 11.73 11.09 13.26
CA ALA A 150 10.36 11.60 13.00
C ALA A 150 10.33 13.14 12.87
N GLU A 151 11.10 13.86 13.70
CA GLU A 151 11.21 15.32 13.63
C GLU A 151 11.80 15.78 12.28
N GLY A 152 12.84 15.08 11.80
CA GLY A 152 13.44 15.35 10.50
C GLY A 152 12.47 15.12 9.35
N PHE A 153 11.71 14.02 9.40
CA PHE A 153 10.69 13.70 8.42
C PHE A 153 9.56 14.74 8.38
N LEU A 154 9.05 15.16 9.56
CA LEU A 154 8.04 16.22 9.66
C LEU A 154 8.56 17.54 9.09
N LYS A 155 9.83 17.89 9.32
CA LYS A 155 10.44 19.08 8.73
C LYS A 155 10.45 19.01 7.20
N GLU A 156 10.82 17.88 6.62
CA GLU A 156 10.80 17.72 5.15
C GLU A 156 9.36 17.85 4.59
N LEU A 157 8.37 17.29 5.26
CA LEU A 157 6.96 17.46 4.87
C LEU A 157 6.52 18.93 4.91
N LEU A 158 6.87 19.67 5.99
CA LEU A 158 6.53 21.09 6.13
C LEU A 158 7.21 21.96 5.07
N MET A 159 8.38 21.54 4.60
CA MET A 159 9.13 22.23 3.54
C MET A 159 8.71 21.78 2.13
N HIS A 160 7.65 20.96 2.01
CA HIS A 160 7.15 20.37 0.75
C HIS A 160 8.20 19.56 -0.02
N ARG A 161 9.14 18.94 0.70
CA ARG A 161 10.19 18.09 0.11
C ARG A 161 9.99 16.60 0.40
N GLY A 162 9.17 16.26 1.40
CA GLY A 162 8.86 14.91 1.78
C GLY A 162 7.63 14.36 1.04
N ASP A 163 7.61 13.05 0.79
CA ASP A 163 6.43 12.37 0.26
C ASP A 163 5.46 12.00 1.39
N CYS A 164 4.28 12.62 1.38
CA CYS A 164 3.22 12.36 2.34
C CYS A 164 2.31 11.17 1.95
N SER A 165 2.48 10.59 0.77
CA SER A 165 1.66 9.48 0.30
C SER A 165 1.77 8.26 1.23
N PHE A 166 0.65 7.63 1.51
CA PHE A 166 0.63 6.33 2.20
C PHE A 166 1.02 5.18 1.27
N CYS A 167 0.87 5.35 -0.05
CA CYS A 167 1.10 4.31 -1.05
C CYS A 167 2.58 3.95 -1.24
N THR A 168 3.48 4.78 -0.72
CA THR A 168 4.94 4.54 -0.74
C THR A 168 5.48 3.91 0.54
N LYS A 169 4.62 3.56 1.50
CA LYS A 169 5.03 3.18 2.85
C LYS A 169 4.59 1.79 3.25
N LEU A 170 5.43 1.15 4.06
CA LEU A 170 5.08 0.00 4.89
C LEU A 170 5.12 0.42 6.35
N LEU A 171 4.01 0.21 7.05
CA LEU A 171 3.83 0.67 8.42
C LEU A 171 3.52 -0.51 9.33
N ARG A 172 4.13 -0.55 10.53
CA ARG A 172 3.74 -1.51 11.54
C ARG A 172 2.31 -1.20 12.02
N LYS A 173 1.45 -2.21 12.03
CA LYS A 173 0.00 -2.03 12.23
C LYS A 173 -0.35 -1.38 13.58
N ASP A 174 0.46 -1.59 14.62
CA ASP A 174 0.25 -1.00 15.95
C ASP A 174 0.38 0.53 16.02
N LEU A 175 0.90 1.16 14.94
CA LEU A 175 0.89 2.62 14.79
C LEU A 175 -0.53 3.17 14.59
N PHE A 176 -1.47 2.34 14.12
CA PHE A 176 -2.85 2.71 13.89
C PHE A 176 -3.67 2.37 15.15
N THR A 177 -3.90 3.33 16.04
CA THR A 177 -4.55 3.06 17.32
C THR A 177 -6.08 3.15 17.28
N ILE A 178 -6.70 4.28 17.10
CA ILE A 178 -8.17 4.37 17.25
C ILE A 178 -8.86 5.08 16.09
N GLU A 179 -8.33 6.17 15.59
CA GLU A 179 -8.87 6.88 14.42
C GLU A 179 -7.71 7.18 13.48
N GLN A 180 -7.75 6.60 12.29
CA GLN A 180 -6.56 6.55 11.46
C GLN A 180 -6.63 7.53 10.30
N PHE A 181 -7.75 7.57 9.61
CA PHE A 181 -8.00 8.54 8.55
C PHE A 181 -9.25 9.36 8.88
N PRO A 182 -9.19 10.70 8.81
CA PRO A 182 -10.38 11.53 9.00
C PRO A 182 -11.48 11.13 8.01
N VAL A 183 -12.70 11.00 8.50
CA VAL A 183 -13.91 10.83 7.69
C VAL A 183 -14.77 12.05 7.93
N ASP A 184 -15.25 12.71 6.86
CA ASP A 184 -16.15 13.86 6.92
C ASP A 184 -17.58 13.42 7.21
#